data_f3f1cc9dc9d1bf4a5af958b0d5ff70bf
#
_entry.id   f3f1cc9dc9d1bf4a5af958b0d5ff70bf
#
_cell.length_a   1.000
_cell.length_b   1.000
_cell.length_c   1.000
_cell.angle_alpha   90.00
_cell.angle_beta   90.00
_cell.angle_gamma   90.00
#
_symmetry.space_group_name_H-M   'P 1'
#
loop_
_entity.id
_entity.type
_entity.pdbx_description
1 polymer ?
#
loop_
_entity_poly.entity_id
_entity_poly.type
_entity_poly.pdbx_seq_one_letter_code
_entity_poly.pdbx_strand_id
1 'polypeptide(L)'
;MAQLSQLQTIESQLSCPHGDAGIDFAHMMHNTNVGMTQSGFTALKLPFSAHLLEIGHGNAAHLPLLQQIAGLHYTGLEVSSLMQQEAMRLNQAAVAAHMAEFLHYDGSTLPEFSQLFDGILCVNTVYFWAQPTAFLQALRSLLKPTGRLSVVYMDEDYMHSLPFVGERFQVYSVSTLQDLVCQAGFVLLETQDRQDQVAMKDTGKLIDRHYHVSCFGFA
;
A
#
# COMPACT_ATOMS: atom_id res chain seq x y z
N MET A 1 3.53 -7.69 -30.89
CA MET A 1 4.80 -7.34 -30.20
C MET A 1 4.73 -5.97 -29.50
N ALA A 2 4.39 -4.86 -30.19
CA ALA A 2 4.33 -3.53 -29.56
C ALA A 2 3.35 -3.43 -28.37
N GLN A 3 2.16 -4.01 -28.48
CA GLN A 3 1.14 -3.99 -27.43
C GLN A 3 1.57 -4.80 -26.17
N LEU A 4 2.23 -5.95 -26.36
CA LEU A 4 2.78 -6.73 -25.24
C LEU A 4 3.87 -5.95 -24.49
N SER A 5 4.75 -5.26 -25.19
CA SER A 5 5.79 -4.40 -24.63
C SER A 5 5.18 -3.23 -23.82
N GLN A 6 4.06 -2.68 -24.26
CA GLN A 6 3.36 -1.61 -23.56
C GLN A 6 2.72 -2.11 -22.22
N LEU A 7 2.09 -3.27 -22.24
CA LEU A 7 1.51 -3.88 -21.03
C LEU A 7 2.58 -4.22 -19.98
N GLN A 8 3.71 -4.79 -20.42
CA GLN A 8 4.87 -5.05 -19.57
C GLN A 8 5.46 -3.76 -18.96
N THR A 9 5.47 -2.66 -19.74
CA THR A 9 5.90 -1.35 -19.21
C THR A 9 4.96 -0.86 -18.13
N ILE A 10 3.63 -0.96 -18.32
CA ILE A 10 2.64 -0.60 -17.32
C ILE A 10 2.82 -1.44 -16.05
N GLU A 11 2.93 -2.75 -16.19
CA GLU A 11 3.17 -3.67 -15.08
C GLU A 11 4.44 -3.29 -14.28
N SER A 12 5.53 -2.99 -14.97
CA SER A 12 6.78 -2.56 -14.36
C SER A 12 6.63 -1.23 -13.60
N GLN A 13 5.94 -0.25 -14.17
CA GLN A 13 5.69 1.03 -13.53
C GLN A 13 4.76 0.91 -12.31
N LEU A 14 3.77 0.01 -12.35
CA LEU A 14 2.89 -0.22 -11.20
C LEU A 14 3.60 -0.91 -10.04
N SER A 15 4.56 -1.79 -10.33
CA SER A 15 5.34 -2.49 -9.29
C SER A 15 6.46 -1.63 -8.70
N CYS A 16 7.10 -0.78 -9.51
CA CYS A 16 8.21 0.09 -9.10
C CYS A 16 8.33 1.26 -10.09
N PRO A 17 7.67 2.41 -9.85
CA PRO A 17 7.75 3.57 -10.74
C PRO A 17 9.18 4.07 -10.92
N HIS A 18 9.58 4.30 -12.18
CA HIS A 18 10.94 4.71 -12.53
C HIS A 18 10.99 5.57 -13.80
N GLY A 19 12.11 6.28 -13.99
CA GLY A 19 12.32 7.14 -15.15
C GLY A 19 11.33 8.31 -15.25
N ASP A 20 11.30 8.98 -16.38
CA ASP A 20 10.47 10.17 -16.60
C ASP A 20 8.96 9.89 -16.49
N ALA A 21 8.53 8.70 -16.91
CA ALA A 21 7.12 8.29 -16.82
C ALA A 21 6.68 7.96 -15.39
N GLY A 22 7.62 7.68 -14.46
CA GLY A 22 7.32 7.25 -13.09
C GLY A 22 6.50 8.27 -12.32
N ILE A 23 6.76 9.57 -12.51
CA ILE A 23 6.01 10.66 -11.85
C ILE A 23 4.54 10.67 -12.31
N ASP A 24 4.29 10.54 -13.63
CA ASP A 24 2.93 10.51 -14.17
C ASP A 24 2.16 9.28 -13.68
N PHE A 25 2.82 8.12 -13.61
CA PHE A 25 2.24 6.91 -13.02
C PHE A 25 1.93 7.10 -11.54
N ALA A 26 2.81 7.76 -10.77
CA ALA A 26 2.57 8.05 -9.35
C ALA A 26 1.35 8.95 -9.15
N HIS A 27 1.20 9.99 -9.94
CA HIS A 27 0.01 10.87 -9.87
C HIS A 27 -1.27 10.11 -10.22
N MET A 28 -1.24 9.29 -11.26
CA MET A 28 -2.37 8.45 -11.63
C MET A 28 -2.74 7.48 -10.50
N MET A 29 -1.77 6.75 -9.94
CA MET A 29 -1.98 5.80 -8.84
C MET A 29 -2.53 6.51 -7.60
N HIS A 30 -1.99 7.70 -7.24
CA HIS A 30 -2.52 8.47 -6.13
C HIS A 30 -4.01 8.80 -6.35
N ASN A 31 -4.34 9.38 -7.50
CA ASN A 31 -5.71 9.81 -7.80
C ASN A 31 -6.71 8.63 -7.79
N THR A 32 -6.27 7.46 -8.22
CA THR A 32 -7.12 6.27 -8.24
C THR A 32 -7.19 5.56 -6.89
N ASN A 33 -6.13 5.62 -6.06
CA ASN A 33 -6.04 4.80 -4.85
C ASN A 33 -6.29 5.56 -3.54
N VAL A 34 -6.46 6.90 -3.58
CA VAL A 34 -6.62 7.70 -2.36
C VAL A 34 -7.80 7.25 -1.49
N GLY A 35 -8.93 6.84 -2.08
CA GLY A 35 -10.07 6.28 -1.37
C GLY A 35 -9.77 4.93 -0.70
N MET A 36 -9.02 4.08 -1.38
CA MET A 36 -8.53 2.81 -0.81
C MET A 36 -7.60 3.07 0.38
N THR A 37 -6.66 4.00 0.24
CA THR A 37 -5.75 4.40 1.33
C THR A 37 -6.51 4.91 2.55
N GLN A 38 -7.50 5.79 2.36
CA GLN A 38 -8.34 6.30 3.46
C GLN A 38 -9.14 5.18 4.13
N SER A 39 -9.68 4.23 3.36
CA SER A 39 -10.42 3.09 3.89
C SER A 39 -9.53 2.19 4.74
N GLY A 40 -8.33 1.85 4.25
CA GLY A 40 -7.36 1.05 4.98
C GLY A 40 -6.85 1.74 6.24
N PHE A 41 -6.56 3.02 6.16
CA PHE A 41 -6.16 3.84 7.30
C PHE A 41 -7.24 3.89 8.39
N THR A 42 -8.50 4.07 8.00
CA THR A 42 -9.64 4.08 8.93
C THR A 42 -9.81 2.75 9.65
N ALA A 43 -9.59 1.62 8.96
CA ALA A 43 -9.69 0.27 9.53
C ALA A 43 -8.64 0.01 10.64
N LEU A 44 -7.51 0.71 10.62
CA LEU A 44 -6.48 0.59 11.67
C LEU A 44 -6.95 1.09 13.02
N LYS A 45 -7.92 2.03 13.09
CA LYS A 45 -8.44 2.63 14.34
C LYS A 45 -7.31 3.14 15.24
N LEU A 46 -6.39 3.90 14.65
CA LEU A 46 -5.18 4.37 15.32
C LEU A 46 -5.48 5.28 16.49
N PRO A 47 -4.74 5.19 17.60
CA PRO A 47 -4.85 6.12 18.72
C PRO A 47 -4.26 7.50 18.39
N PHE A 48 -4.47 8.46 19.25
CA PHE A 48 -3.75 9.73 19.25
C PHE A 48 -2.24 9.49 19.36
N SER A 49 -1.42 10.30 18.66
CA SER A 49 0.05 10.17 18.62
C SER A 49 0.55 8.78 18.19
N ALA A 50 -0.20 8.14 17.29
CA ALA A 50 0.17 6.84 16.76
C ALA A 50 1.43 6.87 15.91
N HIS A 51 2.14 5.75 15.87
CA HIS A 51 3.20 5.46 14.89
C HIS A 51 2.64 4.54 13.80
N LEU A 52 2.57 5.05 12.58
CA LEU A 52 2.10 4.33 11.39
C LEU A 52 3.28 3.97 10.48
N LEU A 53 3.34 2.73 10.05
CA LEU A 53 4.19 2.27 8.96
C LEU A 53 3.33 2.03 7.72
N GLU A 54 3.74 2.56 6.57
CA GLU A 54 3.13 2.23 5.28
C GLU A 54 4.13 1.55 4.37
N ILE A 55 3.71 0.41 3.78
CA ILE A 55 4.51 -0.37 2.84
C ILE A 55 4.09 0.00 1.42
N GLY A 56 5.02 0.52 0.61
CA GLY A 56 4.76 0.92 -0.77
C GLY A 56 3.87 2.17 -0.86
N HIS A 57 4.30 3.25 -0.21
CA HIS A 57 3.54 4.51 -0.15
C HIS A 57 3.47 5.29 -1.47
N GLY A 58 4.20 4.86 -2.52
CA GLY A 58 4.29 5.61 -3.77
C GLY A 58 4.85 7.02 -3.53
N ASN A 59 4.23 8.05 -4.09
CA ASN A 59 4.63 9.44 -3.86
C ASN A 59 4.11 10.05 -2.54
N ALA A 60 3.40 9.30 -1.71
CA ALA A 60 2.80 9.72 -0.44
C ALA A 60 2.02 11.06 -0.50
N ALA A 61 1.40 11.39 -1.63
CA ALA A 61 0.60 12.60 -1.78
C ALA A 61 -0.68 12.58 -0.91
N HIS A 62 -1.05 11.40 -0.40
CA HIS A 62 -2.18 11.19 0.54
C HIS A 62 -1.83 11.52 2.00
N LEU A 63 -0.56 11.67 2.37
CA LEU A 63 -0.15 11.88 3.77
C LEU A 63 -0.87 13.03 4.48
N PRO A 64 -1.11 14.19 3.85
CA PRO A 64 -1.87 15.28 4.49
C PRO A 64 -3.28 14.86 4.95
N LEU A 65 -3.90 13.89 4.27
CA LEU A 65 -5.21 13.35 4.65
C LEU A 65 -5.13 12.47 5.90
N LEU A 66 -4.00 11.77 6.09
CA LEU A 66 -3.77 10.89 7.25
C LEU A 66 -3.40 11.71 8.49
N GLN A 67 -2.77 12.86 8.34
CA GLN A 67 -2.38 13.78 9.42
C GLN A 67 -3.56 14.42 10.18
N GLN A 68 -4.81 14.05 9.83
CA GLN A 68 -5.99 14.40 10.62
C GLN A 68 -5.96 13.78 12.03
N ILE A 69 -5.22 12.70 12.23
CA ILE A 69 -4.91 12.20 13.58
C ILE A 69 -3.81 13.08 14.17
N ALA A 70 -4.16 13.84 15.20
CA ALA A 70 -3.19 14.72 15.84
C ALA A 70 -2.03 13.91 16.45
N GLY A 71 -0.81 14.36 16.15
CA GLY A 71 0.41 13.72 16.62
C GLY A 71 0.77 12.43 15.89
N LEU A 72 0.21 12.15 14.70
CA LEU A 72 0.59 11.00 13.91
C LEU A 72 2.06 11.09 13.48
N HIS A 73 2.85 10.07 13.82
CA HIS A 73 4.18 9.83 13.29
C HIS A 73 4.09 8.81 12.16
N TYR A 74 4.54 9.19 10.98
CA TYR A 74 4.44 8.37 9.78
C TYR A 74 5.82 7.91 9.32
N THR A 75 5.96 6.62 9.05
CA THR A 75 7.12 6.04 8.38
C THR A 75 6.65 5.35 7.10
N GLY A 76 7.23 5.70 5.97
CA GLY A 76 6.93 5.07 4.68
C GLY A 76 8.12 4.27 4.16
N LEU A 77 7.90 3.01 3.75
CA LEU A 77 8.87 2.18 3.03
C LEU A 77 8.49 2.11 1.56
N GLU A 78 9.47 2.32 0.67
CA GLU A 78 9.24 2.32 -0.78
C GLU A 78 10.41 1.67 -1.52
N VAL A 79 10.10 0.84 -2.52
CA VAL A 79 11.10 0.17 -3.37
C VAL A 79 11.60 1.06 -4.50
N SER A 80 10.84 2.07 -4.88
CA SER A 80 11.23 3.06 -5.89
C SER A 80 11.94 4.22 -5.24
N SER A 81 13.22 4.40 -5.52
CA SER A 81 13.98 5.58 -5.07
C SER A 81 13.40 6.90 -5.62
N LEU A 82 12.80 6.86 -6.81
CA LEU A 82 12.10 8.00 -7.39
C LEU A 82 10.89 8.39 -6.55
N MET A 83 10.10 7.40 -6.13
CA MET A 83 8.90 7.64 -5.30
C MET A 83 9.27 8.11 -3.91
N GLN A 84 10.31 7.55 -3.31
CA GLN A 84 10.82 8.01 -2.02
C GLN A 84 11.23 9.50 -2.08
N GLN A 85 11.97 9.90 -3.11
CA GLN A 85 12.39 11.30 -3.29
C GLN A 85 11.19 12.22 -3.51
N GLU A 86 10.22 11.80 -4.32
CA GLU A 86 9.00 12.56 -4.57
C GLU A 86 8.14 12.69 -3.31
N ALA A 87 8.02 11.63 -2.50
CA ALA A 87 7.34 11.68 -1.22
C ALA A 87 7.99 12.68 -0.25
N MET A 88 9.31 12.71 -0.16
CA MET A 88 10.05 13.70 0.64
C MET A 88 9.80 15.12 0.13
N ARG A 89 9.80 15.32 -1.20
CA ARG A 89 9.56 16.61 -1.83
C ARG A 89 8.14 17.13 -1.55
N LEU A 90 7.13 16.27 -1.67
CA LEU A 90 5.72 16.63 -1.45
C LEU A 90 5.41 16.92 0.02
N ASN A 91 6.12 16.25 0.95
CA ASN A 91 5.83 16.31 2.38
C ASN A 91 6.94 16.98 3.20
N GLN A 92 7.66 17.97 2.61
CA GLN A 92 8.80 18.65 3.24
C GLN A 92 8.48 19.20 4.64
N ALA A 93 7.29 19.75 4.85
CA ALA A 93 6.90 20.30 6.14
C ALA A 93 6.79 19.21 7.23
N ALA A 94 6.22 18.06 6.90
CA ALA A 94 6.10 16.93 7.82
C ALA A 94 7.47 16.31 8.14
N VAL A 95 8.35 16.21 7.14
CA VAL A 95 9.75 15.75 7.31
C VAL A 95 10.54 16.71 8.20
N ALA A 96 10.45 18.00 7.93
CA ALA A 96 11.14 19.03 8.74
C ALA A 96 10.64 19.07 10.19
N ALA A 97 9.37 18.74 10.41
CA ALA A 97 8.77 18.63 11.75
C ALA A 97 9.06 17.28 12.44
N HIS A 98 9.80 16.37 11.83
CA HIS A 98 10.03 15.00 12.29
C HIS A 98 8.74 14.17 12.50
N MET A 99 7.67 14.52 11.78
CA MET A 99 6.39 13.83 11.80
C MET A 99 6.26 12.79 10.68
N ALA A 100 7.16 12.83 9.70
CA ALA A 100 7.23 11.86 8.61
C ALA A 100 8.66 11.48 8.26
N GLU A 101 8.87 10.22 7.94
CA GLU A 101 10.12 9.65 7.43
C GLU A 101 9.83 8.77 6.22
N PHE A 102 10.66 8.84 5.19
CA PHE A 102 10.53 8.06 3.96
C PHE A 102 11.83 7.31 3.69
N LEU A 103 11.76 5.99 3.72
CA LEU A 103 12.92 5.11 3.59
C LEU A 103 12.81 4.28 2.30
N HIS A 104 13.91 4.23 1.56
CA HIS A 104 14.06 3.29 0.45
C HIS A 104 14.49 1.92 1.00
N TYR A 105 13.90 0.83 0.49
CA TYR A 105 14.27 -0.54 0.84
C TYR A 105 14.22 -1.46 -0.39
N ASP A 106 14.72 -2.69 -0.26
CA ASP A 106 14.87 -3.62 -1.37
C ASP A 106 13.60 -4.45 -1.72
N GLY A 107 12.50 -4.22 -1.00
CA GLY A 107 11.24 -4.97 -1.16
C GLY A 107 11.18 -6.29 -0.37
N SER A 108 12.26 -6.68 0.31
CA SER A 108 12.35 -7.95 1.05
C SER A 108 12.87 -7.79 2.48
N THR A 109 13.90 -6.98 2.67
CA THR A 109 14.57 -6.79 3.95
C THR A 109 14.08 -5.52 4.61
N LEU A 110 13.37 -5.65 5.74
CA LEU A 110 12.92 -4.49 6.50
C LEU A 110 14.09 -3.84 7.24
N PRO A 111 14.18 -2.49 7.27
CA PRO A 111 15.16 -1.81 8.09
C PRO A 111 14.88 -2.04 9.59
N GLU A 112 15.92 -1.82 10.41
CA GLU A 112 15.75 -1.84 11.86
C GLU A 112 15.04 -0.56 12.33
N PHE A 113 14.06 -0.72 13.23
CA PHE A 113 13.34 0.39 13.83
C PHE A 113 13.57 0.40 15.35
N SER A 114 13.74 1.58 15.91
CA SER A 114 13.92 1.76 17.36
C SER A 114 12.62 1.63 18.16
N GLN A 115 11.46 1.58 17.47
CA GLN A 115 10.14 1.55 18.09
C GLN A 115 9.17 0.69 17.29
N LEU A 116 8.14 0.18 17.97
CA LEU A 116 7.06 -0.56 17.36
C LEU A 116 5.95 0.37 16.86
N PHE A 117 5.19 -0.09 15.89
CA PHE A 117 4.11 0.63 15.24
C PHE A 117 2.73 0.29 15.83
N ASP A 118 1.85 1.29 15.89
CA ASP A 118 0.43 1.12 16.23
C ASP A 118 -0.36 0.56 15.06
N GLY A 119 0.10 0.83 13.84
CA GLY A 119 -0.51 0.30 12.63
C GLY A 119 0.48 0.12 11.50
N ILE A 120 0.21 -0.87 10.65
CA ILE A 120 0.87 -1.07 9.37
C ILE A 120 -0.20 -1.03 8.28
N LEU A 121 0.02 -0.19 7.26
CA LEU A 121 -0.85 -0.02 6.11
C LEU A 121 -0.17 -0.55 4.85
N CYS A 122 -0.88 -1.39 4.10
CA CYS A 122 -0.46 -1.90 2.80
C CYS A 122 -1.60 -1.70 1.80
N VAL A 123 -1.38 -0.90 0.74
CA VAL A 123 -2.39 -0.62 -0.28
C VAL A 123 -1.87 -1.04 -1.64
N ASN A 124 -2.48 -2.05 -2.24
CA ASN A 124 -2.09 -2.60 -3.56
C ASN A 124 -0.63 -3.06 -3.68
N THR A 125 0.04 -3.40 -2.57
CA THR A 125 1.45 -3.82 -2.55
C THR A 125 1.63 -5.32 -2.36
N VAL A 126 0.64 -6.00 -1.78
CA VAL A 126 0.69 -7.44 -1.47
C VAL A 126 0.98 -8.32 -2.69
N TYR A 127 0.60 -7.86 -3.88
CA TYR A 127 0.81 -8.58 -5.14
C TYR A 127 2.28 -8.81 -5.51
N PHE A 128 3.18 -8.00 -4.97
CA PHE A 128 4.59 -7.92 -5.39
C PHE A 128 5.56 -8.53 -4.37
N TRP A 129 5.07 -9.10 -3.27
CA TRP A 129 5.93 -9.68 -2.25
C TRP A 129 6.46 -11.05 -2.68
N ALA A 130 7.77 -11.17 -2.86
CA ALA A 130 8.39 -12.40 -3.34
C ALA A 130 8.24 -13.58 -2.36
N GLN A 131 8.24 -13.30 -1.05
CA GLN A 131 8.08 -14.28 0.02
C GLN A 131 7.04 -13.76 1.03
N PRO A 132 5.76 -13.77 0.67
CA PRO A 132 4.74 -13.05 1.42
C PRO A 132 4.58 -13.52 2.86
N THR A 133 4.66 -14.82 3.15
CA THR A 133 4.56 -15.34 4.52
C THR A 133 5.72 -14.84 5.40
N ALA A 134 6.96 -14.92 4.91
CA ALA A 134 8.13 -14.46 5.65
C ALA A 134 8.09 -12.93 5.86
N PHE A 135 7.67 -12.18 4.84
CA PHE A 135 7.53 -10.74 4.93
C PHE A 135 6.45 -10.33 5.95
N LEU A 136 5.30 -11.00 5.94
CA LEU A 136 4.23 -10.79 6.92
C LEU A 136 4.68 -11.12 8.36
N GLN A 137 5.48 -12.18 8.56
CA GLN A 137 6.08 -12.49 9.87
C GLN A 137 7.03 -11.38 10.34
N ALA A 138 7.83 -10.83 9.42
CA ALA A 138 8.68 -9.68 9.73
C ALA A 138 7.85 -8.44 10.08
N LEU A 139 6.80 -8.11 9.31
CA LEU A 139 5.87 -7.01 9.63
C LEU A 139 5.21 -7.22 11.00
N ARG A 140 4.83 -8.47 11.32
CA ARG A 140 4.24 -8.80 12.61
C ARG A 140 5.14 -8.43 13.78
N SER A 141 6.45 -8.64 13.65
CA SER A 141 7.42 -8.30 14.70
C SER A 141 7.59 -6.80 14.94
N LEU A 142 7.16 -5.96 13.98
CA LEU A 142 7.21 -4.50 14.09
C LEU A 142 5.96 -3.89 14.74
N LEU A 143 4.89 -4.67 14.96
CA LEU A 143 3.67 -4.18 15.57
C LEU A 143 3.71 -4.26 17.11
N LYS A 144 3.14 -3.24 17.74
CA LYS A 144 2.79 -3.30 19.17
C LYS A 144 1.78 -4.43 19.43
N PRO A 145 1.66 -4.95 20.67
CA PRO A 145 0.68 -6.00 20.99
C PRO A 145 -0.79 -5.63 20.66
N THR A 146 -1.12 -4.35 20.65
CA THR A 146 -2.44 -3.82 20.26
C THR A 146 -2.48 -3.30 18.85
N GLY A 147 -1.36 -3.39 18.13
CA GLY A 147 -1.19 -2.88 16.77
C GLY A 147 -1.99 -3.67 15.74
N ARG A 148 -2.27 -3.04 14.61
CA ARG A 148 -3.07 -3.62 13.54
C ARG A 148 -2.36 -3.54 12.19
N LEU A 149 -2.57 -4.57 11.37
CA LEU A 149 -2.19 -4.60 9.97
C LEU A 149 -3.47 -4.40 9.13
N SER A 150 -3.47 -3.42 8.24
CA SER A 150 -4.50 -3.23 7.23
C SER A 150 -3.94 -3.52 5.86
N VAL A 151 -4.53 -4.47 5.15
CA VAL A 151 -4.19 -4.81 3.77
C VAL A 151 -5.39 -4.44 2.89
N VAL A 152 -5.15 -3.53 1.94
CA VAL A 152 -6.16 -3.07 0.97
C VAL A 152 -5.75 -3.56 -0.40
N TYR A 153 -6.64 -4.28 -1.06
CA TYR A 153 -6.37 -4.95 -2.33
C TYR A 153 -7.63 -5.02 -3.18
N MET A 154 -7.44 -5.05 -4.49
CA MET A 154 -8.56 -5.15 -5.42
C MET A 154 -9.11 -6.56 -5.45
N ASP A 155 -10.39 -6.66 -5.78
CA ASP A 155 -11.09 -7.91 -6.00
C ASP A 155 -10.39 -8.76 -7.08
N GLU A 156 -10.38 -10.07 -6.90
CA GLU A 156 -9.68 -11.03 -7.76
C GLU A 156 -10.21 -11.00 -9.20
N ASP A 157 -11.54 -11.01 -9.39
CA ASP A 157 -12.15 -10.97 -10.72
C ASP A 157 -11.87 -9.64 -11.40
N TYR A 158 -11.92 -8.52 -10.65
CA TYR A 158 -11.55 -7.22 -11.16
C TYR A 158 -10.09 -7.22 -11.63
N MET A 159 -9.15 -7.73 -10.82
CA MET A 159 -7.72 -7.82 -11.19
C MET A 159 -7.53 -8.64 -12.47
N HIS A 160 -8.15 -9.80 -12.58
CA HIS A 160 -8.06 -10.65 -13.78
C HIS A 160 -8.67 -10.01 -15.04
N SER A 161 -9.56 -9.02 -14.90
CA SER A 161 -10.11 -8.27 -16.02
C SER A 161 -9.15 -7.22 -16.60
N LEU A 162 -8.08 -6.86 -15.86
CA LEU A 162 -7.15 -5.81 -16.25
C LEU A 162 -6.06 -6.39 -17.17
N PRO A 163 -5.88 -5.83 -18.38
CA PRO A 163 -4.99 -6.42 -19.39
C PRO A 163 -3.50 -6.35 -19.04
N PHE A 164 -3.12 -5.54 -18.08
CA PHE A 164 -1.74 -5.36 -17.62
C PHE A 164 -1.38 -6.22 -16.40
N VAL A 165 -2.32 -6.97 -15.84
CA VAL A 165 -2.05 -7.91 -14.74
C VAL A 165 -1.40 -9.15 -15.34
N GLY A 166 -0.08 -9.23 -15.21
CA GLY A 166 0.76 -10.28 -15.73
C GLY A 166 1.48 -11.08 -14.65
N GLU A 167 2.64 -11.60 -14.99
CA GLU A 167 3.40 -12.53 -14.13
C GLU A 167 3.94 -11.91 -12.83
N ARG A 168 4.06 -10.57 -12.79
CA ARG A 168 4.52 -9.87 -11.58
C ARG A 168 3.47 -9.80 -10.48
N PHE A 169 2.19 -9.98 -10.82
CA PHE A 169 1.10 -9.89 -9.87
C PHE A 169 0.75 -11.27 -9.30
N GLN A 170 0.90 -11.42 -7.99
CA GLN A 170 0.24 -12.50 -7.25
C GLN A 170 -1.14 -12.01 -6.84
N VAL A 171 -2.18 -12.42 -7.57
CA VAL A 171 -3.56 -12.04 -7.28
C VAL A 171 -4.11 -12.95 -6.18
N TYR A 172 -4.87 -12.37 -5.27
CA TYR A 172 -5.43 -13.07 -4.12
C TYR A 172 -6.94 -12.92 -4.07
N SER A 173 -7.65 -14.02 -3.84
CA SER A 173 -9.02 -13.98 -3.34
C SER A 173 -9.03 -13.55 -1.87
N VAL A 174 -10.19 -13.18 -1.34
CA VAL A 174 -10.34 -12.83 0.08
C VAL A 174 -9.88 -13.99 0.98
N SER A 175 -10.28 -15.22 0.68
CA SER A 175 -9.92 -16.38 1.50
C SER A 175 -8.43 -16.68 1.44
N THR A 176 -7.82 -16.65 0.24
CA THR A 176 -6.39 -16.96 0.09
C THR A 176 -5.50 -15.91 0.77
N LEU A 177 -5.88 -14.63 0.74
CA LEU A 177 -5.14 -13.60 1.47
C LEU A 177 -5.30 -13.75 2.99
N GLN A 178 -6.51 -14.03 3.47
CA GLN A 178 -6.75 -14.26 4.88
C GLN A 178 -5.94 -15.43 5.42
N ASP A 179 -5.95 -16.56 4.70
CA ASP A 179 -5.17 -17.75 5.06
C ASP A 179 -3.67 -17.44 5.11
N LEU A 180 -3.16 -16.71 4.12
CA LEU A 180 -1.75 -16.29 4.06
C LEU A 180 -1.35 -15.46 5.29
N VAL A 181 -2.16 -14.45 5.63
CA VAL A 181 -1.88 -13.55 6.76
C VAL A 181 -2.04 -14.28 8.09
N CYS A 182 -3.04 -15.16 8.23
CA CYS A 182 -3.21 -15.98 9.42
C CYS A 182 -2.06 -16.99 9.62
N GLN A 183 -1.54 -17.59 8.54
CA GLN A 183 -0.34 -18.46 8.60
C GLN A 183 0.90 -17.71 9.09
N ALA A 184 0.97 -16.39 8.88
CA ALA A 184 2.04 -15.56 9.42
C ALA A 184 1.86 -15.21 10.92
N GLY A 185 0.79 -15.71 11.56
CA GLY A 185 0.51 -15.57 12.99
C GLY A 185 -0.39 -14.39 13.36
N PHE A 186 -1.05 -13.78 12.39
CA PHE A 186 -2.10 -12.79 12.64
C PHE A 186 -3.47 -13.43 12.85
N VAL A 187 -4.40 -12.66 13.42
CA VAL A 187 -5.82 -12.99 13.52
C VAL A 187 -6.63 -11.99 12.73
N LEU A 188 -7.55 -12.45 11.91
CA LEU A 188 -8.48 -11.58 11.21
C LEU A 188 -9.41 -10.88 12.20
N LEU A 189 -9.47 -9.57 12.13
CA LEU A 189 -10.40 -8.75 12.93
C LEU A 189 -11.66 -8.38 12.12
N GLU A 190 -11.45 -7.99 10.85
CA GLU A 190 -12.54 -7.52 9.99
C GLU A 190 -12.11 -7.60 8.52
N THR A 191 -13.05 -7.90 7.62
CA THR A 191 -12.93 -7.65 6.19
C THR A 191 -14.14 -6.85 5.73
N GLN A 192 -13.88 -5.78 4.98
CA GLN A 192 -14.91 -4.91 4.40
C GLN A 192 -14.82 -4.98 2.88
N ASP A 193 -15.96 -5.30 2.24
CA ASP A 193 -16.11 -5.18 0.80
C ASP A 193 -16.46 -3.74 0.46
N ARG A 194 -15.76 -3.16 -0.50
CA ARG A 194 -15.87 -1.77 -0.90
C ARG A 194 -16.02 -1.66 -2.41
N GLN A 195 -16.70 -0.62 -2.82
CA GLN A 195 -16.84 -0.25 -4.23
C GLN A 195 -16.61 1.25 -4.37
N ASP A 196 -15.88 1.62 -5.41
CA ASP A 196 -15.73 3.01 -5.83
C ASP A 196 -15.76 3.11 -7.36
N GLN A 197 -15.64 4.33 -7.88
CA GLN A 197 -15.58 4.58 -9.31
C GLN A 197 -14.26 5.21 -9.67
N VAL A 198 -13.62 4.67 -10.69
CA VAL A 198 -12.36 5.18 -11.24
C VAL A 198 -12.52 5.54 -12.70
N ALA A 199 -11.90 6.63 -13.13
CA ALA A 199 -11.92 7.04 -14.54
C ALA A 199 -10.88 6.24 -15.34
N MET A 200 -11.32 5.65 -16.44
CA MET A 200 -10.40 5.04 -17.42
C MET A 200 -9.54 6.14 -18.07
N LYS A 201 -8.24 5.89 -18.16
CA LYS A 201 -7.27 6.88 -18.66
C LYS A 201 -7.49 7.27 -20.11
N ASP A 202 -7.92 6.32 -20.95
CA ASP A 202 -8.09 6.47 -22.40
C ASP A 202 -9.41 7.13 -22.80
N THR A 203 -10.48 6.85 -22.05
CA THR A 203 -11.85 7.27 -22.39
C THR A 203 -12.45 8.28 -21.40
N GLY A 204 -11.87 8.42 -20.21
CA GLY A 204 -12.46 9.16 -19.10
C GLY A 204 -13.76 8.53 -18.55
N LYS A 205 -14.18 7.36 -19.07
CA LYS A 205 -15.37 6.66 -18.60
C LYS A 205 -15.15 6.16 -17.18
N LEU A 206 -16.12 6.42 -16.31
CA LEU A 206 -16.14 5.85 -14.97
C LEU A 206 -16.48 4.36 -15.04
N ILE A 207 -15.69 3.56 -14.35
CA ILE A 207 -15.93 2.13 -14.14
C ILE A 207 -16.02 1.85 -12.66
N ASP A 208 -16.89 0.94 -12.29
CA ASP A 208 -16.98 0.45 -10.93
C ASP A 208 -15.77 -0.44 -10.63
N ARG A 209 -15.14 -0.18 -9.49
CA ARG A 209 -14.01 -0.97 -9.00
C ARG A 209 -14.36 -1.54 -7.64
N HIS A 210 -14.21 -2.86 -7.50
CA HIS A 210 -14.38 -3.58 -6.26
C HIS A 210 -13.02 -3.81 -5.60
N TYR A 211 -12.97 -3.61 -4.28
CA TYR A 211 -11.78 -3.84 -3.49
C TYR A 211 -12.13 -4.25 -2.05
N HIS A 212 -11.18 -4.83 -1.36
CA HIS A 212 -11.33 -5.32 0.00
C HIS A 212 -10.39 -4.59 0.94
N VAL A 213 -10.84 -4.38 2.17
CA VAL A 213 -10.04 -3.89 3.29
C VAL A 213 -10.05 -4.95 4.37
N SER A 214 -8.95 -5.69 4.50
CA SER A 214 -8.80 -6.70 5.54
C SER A 214 -7.91 -6.18 6.66
N CYS A 215 -8.42 -6.16 7.88
CA CYS A 215 -7.72 -5.71 9.07
C CYS A 215 -7.41 -6.91 9.98
N PHE A 216 -6.17 -6.98 10.44
CA PHE A 216 -5.65 -8.07 11.25
C PHE A 216 -4.99 -7.53 12.52
N GLY A 217 -4.90 -8.38 13.54
CA GLY A 217 -4.24 -8.07 14.81
C GLY A 217 -3.64 -9.31 15.45
N PHE A 218 -3.46 -9.25 16.75
CA PHE A 218 -2.98 -10.38 17.56
C PHE A 218 -4.16 -11.05 18.30
N ALA A 219 -3.99 -12.34 18.62
CA ALA A 219 -4.90 -13.11 19.46
C ALA A 219 -4.84 -12.63 20.92
#